data_ead8122f97970bb6668c9a82fdcf9520
#
_entry.id   ead8122f97970bb6668c9a82fdcf9520
#
_cell.length_a   1.000
_cell.length_b   1.000
_cell.length_c   1.000
_cell.angle_alpha   90.00
_cell.angle_beta   90.00
_cell.angle_gamma   90.00
#
_symmetry.space_group_name_H-M   'P 1'
#
loop_
_entity.id
_entity.type
_entity.pdbx_description
1 polymer ?
#
loop_
_entity_poly.entity_id
_entity_poly.type
_entity_poly.pdbx_seq_one_letter_code
_entity_poly.pdbx_strand_id
1 'polypeptide(L)'
;MSRKLSLKEALALQVDARDERPTPSDSRGKARKTRFLLAPLDIPRPVRLARTLMDLGLSLRKAHEALNRLAEGETVAVELDAGDVSLIAARLKALGADARVVLPTPDIKKIREKLGVSQTEFAIRFGLELDTLQNWEQGRNQPDPAARLLLKVIELHPEVVAGVLAGAI
;
A
#
# COMPACT_ATOMS: atom_id res chain seq x y z
N MET A 1 27.97 -57.94 0.78
CA MET A 1 27.10 -58.03 -0.41
C MET A 1 26.20 -56.76 -0.42
N SER A 2 26.61 -55.74 -1.15
CA SER A 2 25.89 -54.48 -1.22
C SER A 2 24.77 -54.58 -2.25
N ARG A 3 23.53 -54.51 -1.79
CA ARG A 3 22.34 -54.48 -2.64
C ARG A 3 22.25 -53.11 -3.28
N LYS A 4 22.45 -52.97 -4.57
CA LYS A 4 22.18 -51.77 -5.36
C LYS A 4 20.67 -51.56 -5.44
N LEU A 5 20.18 -50.55 -4.78
CA LEU A 5 18.79 -50.09 -4.92
C LEU A 5 18.51 -49.71 -6.38
N SER A 6 17.40 -50.19 -6.91
CA SER A 6 16.93 -49.83 -8.25
C SER A 6 16.56 -48.35 -8.32
N LEU A 7 16.77 -47.74 -9.51
CA LEU A 7 16.43 -46.33 -9.76
C LEU A 7 14.98 -45.98 -9.40
N LYS A 8 14.05 -46.94 -9.51
CA LYS A 8 12.65 -46.82 -9.11
C LYS A 8 12.46 -46.73 -7.59
N GLU A 9 13.26 -47.47 -6.80
CA GLU A 9 13.20 -47.43 -5.34
C GLU A 9 13.84 -46.15 -4.78
N ALA A 10 14.90 -45.65 -5.43
CA ALA A 10 15.49 -44.37 -5.08
C ALA A 10 14.55 -43.18 -5.40
N LEU A 11 13.74 -43.29 -6.47
CA LEU A 11 12.76 -42.26 -6.83
C LEU A 11 11.55 -42.27 -5.91
N ALA A 12 11.12 -43.44 -5.43
CA ALA A 12 10.00 -43.57 -4.47
C ALA A 12 10.34 -43.01 -3.10
N LEU A 13 11.59 -43.14 -2.62
CA LEU A 13 12.06 -42.57 -1.36
C LEU A 13 12.22 -41.02 -1.43
N GLN A 14 12.30 -40.45 -2.61
CA GLN A 14 12.43 -39.00 -2.83
C GLN A 14 11.08 -38.30 -2.94
N VAL A 15 9.99 -39.05 -3.10
CA VAL A 15 8.62 -38.50 -3.19
C VAL A 15 8.03 -38.22 -1.80
N ASP A 16 8.39 -39.04 -0.79
CA ASP A 16 7.85 -38.87 0.59
C ASP A 16 8.47 -37.71 1.40
N ALA A 17 9.57 -37.13 0.92
CA ALA A 17 10.22 -35.99 1.61
C ALA A 17 9.83 -34.60 1.04
N ARG A 18 8.84 -34.52 0.15
CA ARG A 18 8.45 -33.27 -0.54
C ARG A 18 7.07 -32.76 -0.23
N ASP A 19 6.36 -33.30 0.72
CA ASP A 19 4.96 -32.91 0.97
C ASP A 19 4.71 -32.28 2.35
N GLU A 20 5.69 -31.52 2.85
CA GLU A 20 5.46 -30.50 3.85
C GLU A 20 5.81 -29.10 3.30
N ARG A 21 5.21 -28.75 2.16
CA ARG A 21 4.98 -27.34 1.90
C ARG A 21 3.84 -26.93 2.82
N PRO A 22 4.03 -25.90 3.67
CA PRO A 22 2.90 -25.31 4.34
C PRO A 22 1.94 -24.86 3.24
N THR A 23 0.78 -25.48 3.17
CA THR A 23 -0.34 -25.00 2.37
C THR A 23 -0.53 -23.53 2.76
N PRO A 24 -0.50 -22.58 1.82
CA PRO A 24 -0.86 -21.22 2.15
C PRO A 24 -2.27 -21.31 2.68
N SER A 25 -2.43 -21.06 3.99
CA SER A 25 -3.72 -20.96 4.63
C SER A 25 -4.56 -19.99 3.79
N ASP A 26 -5.70 -20.48 3.35
CA ASP A 26 -6.66 -19.81 2.48
C ASP A 26 -7.40 -18.69 3.22
N SER A 27 -6.66 -17.81 3.85
CA SER A 27 -7.08 -16.52 4.37
C SER A 27 -6.79 -15.43 3.32
N ARG A 28 -7.22 -15.67 2.09
CA ARG A 28 -7.43 -14.61 1.11
C ARG A 28 -8.67 -13.82 1.50
N GLY A 29 -8.63 -13.22 2.69
CA GLY A 29 -9.38 -12.01 2.94
C GLY A 29 -9.03 -11.07 1.77
N LYS A 30 -10.06 -10.50 1.11
CA LYS A 30 -9.96 -9.57 -0.02
C LYS A 30 -8.74 -8.68 0.16
N ALA A 31 -7.63 -8.98 -0.51
CA ALA A 31 -6.38 -8.23 -0.40
C ALA A 31 -6.70 -6.77 -0.67
N ARG A 32 -6.43 -5.91 0.30
CA ARG A 32 -6.79 -4.48 0.23
C ARG A 32 -5.87 -3.83 -0.79
N LYS A 33 -6.41 -3.48 -1.95
CA LYS A 33 -5.65 -2.77 -2.96
C LYS A 33 -5.25 -1.41 -2.45
N THR A 34 -3.96 -1.14 -2.52
CA THR A 34 -3.37 0.14 -2.13
C THR A 34 -2.72 0.77 -3.36
N ARG A 35 -2.95 2.05 -3.54
CA ARG A 35 -2.39 2.82 -4.65
C ARG A 35 -1.01 3.33 -4.26
N PHE A 36 -0.02 3.01 -5.10
CA PHE A 36 1.35 3.49 -4.97
C PHE A 36 1.70 4.39 -6.14
N LEU A 37 2.54 5.37 -5.88
CA LEU A 37 3.24 6.16 -6.87
C LEU A 37 4.67 5.66 -6.91
N LEU A 38 5.10 5.15 -8.06
CA LEU A 38 6.44 4.66 -8.28
C LEU A 38 7.24 5.72 -9.02
N ALA A 39 8.30 6.23 -8.40
CA ALA A 39 9.27 7.08 -9.06
C ALA A 39 10.51 6.26 -9.45
N PRO A 40 11.08 6.47 -10.64
CA PRO A 40 12.26 5.73 -11.05
C PRO A 40 13.49 6.15 -10.24
N LEU A 41 14.26 5.14 -9.84
CA LEU A 41 15.65 5.27 -9.42
C LEU A 41 16.51 4.57 -10.47
N ASP A 42 17.70 4.16 -10.11
CA ASP A 42 18.48 3.24 -10.95
C ASP A 42 17.84 1.84 -10.89
N ILE A 43 17.36 1.31 -12.02
CA ILE A 43 16.67 0.01 -12.10
C ILE A 43 17.65 -1.04 -12.69
N PRO A 44 18.53 -1.64 -11.88
CA PRO A 44 19.55 -2.55 -12.37
C PRO A 44 18.98 -3.91 -12.81
N ARG A 45 17.77 -4.24 -12.38
CA ARG A 45 17.15 -5.56 -12.62
C ARG A 45 15.67 -5.46 -12.98
N PRO A 46 15.33 -4.95 -14.18
CA PRO A 46 13.94 -4.67 -14.57
C PRO A 46 13.05 -5.92 -14.53
N VAL A 47 13.57 -7.10 -14.90
CA VAL A 47 12.82 -8.36 -14.85
C VAL A 47 12.42 -8.74 -13.43
N ARG A 48 13.27 -8.48 -12.43
CA ARG A 48 12.94 -8.72 -11.02
C ARG A 48 11.88 -7.75 -10.52
N LEU A 49 11.96 -6.49 -10.93
CA LEU A 49 10.95 -5.49 -10.60
C LEU A 49 9.59 -5.87 -11.20
N ALA A 50 9.56 -6.27 -12.50
CA ALA A 50 8.34 -6.76 -13.14
C ALA A 50 7.71 -7.93 -12.37
N ARG A 51 8.50 -8.95 -12.05
CA ARG A 51 8.03 -10.13 -11.32
C ARG A 51 7.48 -9.74 -9.95
N THR A 52 8.18 -8.85 -9.22
CA THR A 52 7.71 -8.36 -7.92
C THR A 52 6.39 -7.62 -8.03
N LEU A 53 6.20 -6.75 -9.05
CA LEU A 53 4.94 -6.07 -9.28
C LEU A 53 3.81 -7.06 -9.61
N MET A 54 4.11 -8.14 -10.34
CA MET A 54 3.13 -9.20 -10.64
C MET A 54 2.77 -10.00 -9.37
N ASP A 55 3.75 -10.35 -8.53
CA ASP A 55 3.53 -11.01 -7.24
C ASP A 55 2.64 -10.16 -6.31
N LEU A 56 2.69 -8.83 -6.47
CA LEU A 56 1.85 -7.86 -5.76
C LEU A 56 0.51 -7.56 -6.47
N GLY A 57 0.11 -8.40 -7.42
CA GLY A 57 -1.22 -8.36 -8.03
C GLY A 57 -1.35 -7.54 -9.33
N LEU A 58 -0.24 -7.04 -9.90
CA LEU A 58 -0.27 -6.44 -11.23
C LEU A 58 -0.34 -7.52 -12.32
N SER A 59 -1.13 -7.26 -13.37
CA SER A 59 -1.06 -8.11 -14.56
C SER A 59 0.25 -7.88 -15.31
N LEU A 60 0.72 -8.90 -16.06
CA LEU A 60 1.94 -8.82 -16.88
C LEU A 60 1.96 -7.58 -17.78
N ARG A 61 0.84 -7.27 -18.43
CA ARG A 61 0.72 -6.09 -19.30
C ARG A 61 0.96 -4.78 -18.54
N LYS A 62 0.31 -4.62 -17.37
CA LYS A 62 0.48 -3.41 -16.55
C LYS A 62 1.87 -3.31 -15.93
N ALA A 63 2.48 -4.44 -15.55
CA ALA A 63 3.84 -4.46 -15.04
C ALA A 63 4.85 -4.04 -16.13
N HIS A 64 4.68 -4.50 -17.36
CA HIS A 64 5.52 -4.11 -18.50
C HIS A 64 5.33 -2.63 -18.86
N GLU A 65 4.10 -2.13 -18.91
CA GLU A 65 3.80 -0.71 -19.16
C GLU A 65 4.43 0.18 -18.07
N ALA A 66 4.29 -0.22 -16.79
CA ALA A 66 4.91 0.52 -15.68
C ALA A 66 6.44 0.57 -15.82
N LEU A 67 7.09 -0.53 -16.20
CA LEU A 67 8.53 -0.59 -16.41
C LEU A 67 8.99 0.31 -17.55
N ASN A 68 8.29 0.33 -18.68
CA ASN A 68 8.65 1.20 -19.82
C ASN A 68 8.61 2.67 -19.41
N ARG A 69 7.53 3.09 -18.74
CA ARG A 69 7.39 4.47 -18.27
C ARG A 69 8.43 4.84 -17.21
N LEU A 70 8.73 3.92 -16.28
CA LEU A 70 9.81 4.13 -15.31
C LEU A 70 11.19 4.25 -16.01
N ALA A 71 11.43 3.48 -17.08
CA ALA A 71 12.67 3.57 -17.86
C ALA A 71 12.79 4.91 -18.62
N GLU A 72 11.65 5.51 -18.98
CA GLU A 72 11.57 6.86 -19.57
C GLU A 72 11.70 7.99 -18.54
N GLY A 73 11.89 7.64 -17.25
CA GLY A 73 12.00 8.62 -16.17
C GLY A 73 10.66 9.09 -15.61
N GLU A 74 9.55 8.49 -16.03
CA GLU A 74 8.22 8.88 -15.59
C GLU A 74 7.85 8.27 -14.23
N THR A 75 7.04 9.01 -13.47
CA THR A 75 6.40 8.49 -12.27
C THR A 75 5.09 7.77 -12.62
N VAL A 76 4.89 6.55 -12.10
CA VAL A 76 3.77 5.68 -12.46
C VAL A 76 2.90 5.37 -11.25
N ALA A 77 1.59 5.55 -11.38
CA ALA A 77 0.63 5.13 -10.37
C ALA A 77 0.21 3.67 -10.63
N VAL A 78 0.34 2.82 -9.60
CA VAL A 78 -0.05 1.40 -9.65
C VAL A 78 -0.91 1.02 -8.44
N GLU A 79 -1.80 0.06 -8.62
CA GLU A 79 -2.58 -0.53 -7.52
C GLU A 79 -2.02 -1.92 -7.22
N LEU A 80 -1.50 -2.10 -6.01
CA LEU A 80 -0.88 -3.33 -5.55
C LEU A 80 -1.69 -3.94 -4.39
N ASP A 81 -1.68 -5.25 -4.30
CA ASP A 81 -2.20 -5.97 -3.16
C ASP A 81 -1.23 -5.78 -1.99
N ALA A 82 -1.60 -4.93 -1.04
CA ALA A 82 -0.72 -4.53 0.04
C ALA A 82 -1.11 -5.21 1.37
N GLY A 83 -0.18 -6.00 1.88
CA GLY A 83 -0.13 -6.35 3.29
C GLY A 83 0.60 -5.25 4.09
N ASP A 84 1.88 -5.42 4.32
CA ASP A 84 2.74 -4.41 4.94
C ASP A 84 3.28 -3.44 3.87
N VAL A 85 2.75 -2.22 3.90
CA VAL A 85 3.12 -1.13 2.98
C VAL A 85 4.59 -0.75 3.08
N SER A 86 5.15 -0.73 4.29
CA SER A 86 6.55 -0.34 4.53
C SER A 86 7.51 -1.38 3.93
N LEU A 87 7.17 -2.65 4.08
CA LEU A 87 7.95 -3.76 3.52
C LEU A 87 7.91 -3.74 1.98
N ILE A 88 6.74 -3.48 1.40
CA ILE A 88 6.57 -3.36 -0.04
C ILE A 88 7.39 -2.19 -0.59
N ALA A 89 7.30 -1.02 0.04
CA ALA A 89 8.06 0.16 -0.36
C ALA A 89 9.58 -0.09 -0.29
N ALA A 90 10.07 -0.70 0.79
CA ALA A 90 11.49 -1.07 0.94
C ALA A 90 11.93 -2.07 -0.15
N ARG A 91 11.11 -3.09 -0.45
CA ARG A 91 11.40 -4.09 -1.49
C ARG A 91 11.46 -3.48 -2.88
N LEU A 92 10.53 -2.59 -3.21
CA LEU A 92 10.51 -1.89 -4.51
C LEU A 92 11.69 -0.91 -4.63
N LYS A 93 12.02 -0.19 -3.56
CA LYS A 93 13.19 0.70 -3.51
C LYS A 93 14.51 -0.06 -3.74
N ALA A 94 14.67 -1.24 -3.15
CA ALA A 94 15.83 -2.10 -3.39
C ALA A 94 15.94 -2.61 -4.84
N LEU A 95 14.85 -2.55 -5.61
CA LEU A 95 14.80 -2.91 -7.03
C LEU A 95 14.88 -1.70 -7.97
N GLY A 96 15.04 -0.48 -7.42
CA GLY A 96 15.22 0.74 -8.18
C GLY A 96 13.94 1.52 -8.45
N ALA A 97 12.86 1.30 -7.69
CA ALA A 97 11.64 2.07 -7.77
C ALA A 97 11.26 2.64 -6.39
N ASP A 98 11.35 3.96 -6.21
CA ASP A 98 10.88 4.63 -4.98
C ASP A 98 9.36 4.60 -4.95
N ALA A 99 8.80 3.83 -4.02
CA ALA A 99 7.37 3.61 -3.91
C ALA A 99 6.78 4.41 -2.75
N ARG A 100 5.83 5.29 -3.07
CA ARG A 100 5.09 6.09 -2.10
C ARG A 100 3.62 5.74 -2.15
N VAL A 101 2.99 5.60 -0.98
CA VAL A 101 1.56 5.37 -0.90
C VAL A 101 0.80 6.64 -1.25
N VAL A 102 -0.17 6.48 -2.14
CA VAL A 102 -1.16 7.54 -2.39
C VAL A 102 -2.32 7.31 -1.43
N LEU A 103 -2.42 8.17 -0.41
CA LEU A 103 -3.57 8.13 0.49
C LEU A 103 -4.85 8.42 -0.31
N PRO A 104 -5.86 7.57 -0.20
CA PRO A 104 -7.17 7.89 -0.77
C PRO A 104 -7.71 9.17 -0.12
N THR A 105 -8.54 9.89 -0.83
CA THR A 105 -9.28 11.01 -0.24
C THR A 105 -10.19 10.45 0.85
N PRO A 106 -10.04 10.86 2.10
CA PRO A 106 -10.88 10.38 3.18
C PRO A 106 -12.30 10.94 3.04
N ASP A 107 -13.29 10.19 3.51
CA ASP A 107 -14.64 10.68 3.67
C ASP A 107 -14.73 11.54 4.93
N ILE A 108 -14.54 12.84 4.74
CA ILE A 108 -14.40 13.83 5.85
C ILE A 108 -15.68 13.89 6.67
N LYS A 109 -16.83 13.84 6.00
CA LYS A 109 -18.13 13.82 6.66
C LYS A 109 -18.24 12.62 7.61
N LYS A 110 -17.84 11.43 7.18
CA LYS A 110 -17.83 10.23 8.04
C LYS A 110 -16.88 10.37 9.22
N ILE A 111 -15.70 10.97 9.03
CA ILE A 111 -14.75 11.21 10.13
C ILE A 111 -15.41 12.11 11.18
N ARG A 112 -16.00 13.20 10.75
CA ARG A 112 -16.68 14.15 11.64
C ARG A 112 -17.87 13.53 12.37
N GLU A 113 -18.73 12.82 11.64
CA GLU A 113 -19.89 12.12 12.21
C GLU A 113 -19.47 11.07 13.25
N LYS A 114 -18.38 10.33 12.99
CA LYS A 114 -17.81 9.37 13.95
C LYS A 114 -17.34 10.03 15.24
N LEU A 115 -16.85 11.27 15.16
CA LEU A 115 -16.45 12.06 16.32
C LEU A 115 -17.62 12.75 17.02
N GLY A 116 -18.81 12.73 16.43
CA GLY A 116 -20.02 13.33 17.00
C GLY A 116 -20.01 14.86 17.09
N VAL A 117 -19.25 15.53 16.21
CA VAL A 117 -19.08 16.98 16.23
C VAL A 117 -19.71 17.66 15.01
N SER A 118 -20.10 18.94 15.17
CA SER A 118 -20.56 19.80 14.07
C SER A 118 -19.40 20.20 13.14
N GLN A 119 -19.71 20.75 11.97
CA GLN A 119 -18.69 21.27 11.03
C GLN A 119 -17.84 22.38 11.70
N THR A 120 -18.50 23.29 12.41
CA THR A 120 -17.83 24.38 13.11
C THR A 120 -16.90 23.87 14.21
N GLU A 121 -17.37 22.91 15.03
CA GLU A 121 -16.55 22.31 16.08
C GLU A 121 -15.37 21.53 15.52
N PHE A 122 -15.57 20.80 14.41
CA PHE A 122 -14.50 20.08 13.74
C PHE A 122 -13.44 21.05 13.20
N ALA A 123 -13.86 22.13 12.53
CA ALA A 123 -12.97 23.14 12.00
C ALA A 123 -12.13 23.79 13.11
N ILE A 124 -12.77 24.24 14.18
CA ILE A 124 -12.08 24.84 15.33
C ILE A 124 -11.14 23.83 16.00
N ARG A 125 -11.61 22.61 16.26
CA ARG A 125 -10.85 21.59 16.99
C ARG A 125 -9.58 21.14 16.27
N PHE A 126 -9.59 21.16 14.93
CA PHE A 126 -8.49 20.67 14.11
C PHE A 126 -7.78 21.76 13.29
N GLY A 127 -8.07 23.04 13.58
CA GLY A 127 -7.39 24.18 12.96
C GLY A 127 -7.65 24.33 11.48
N LEU A 128 -8.86 23.97 11.02
CA LEU A 128 -9.28 24.06 9.63
C LEU A 128 -10.19 25.26 9.41
N GLU A 129 -10.12 25.87 8.22
CA GLU A 129 -11.10 26.86 7.80
C GLU A 129 -12.46 26.18 7.54
N LEU A 130 -13.55 26.76 8.08
CA LEU A 130 -14.90 26.20 7.96
C LEU A 130 -15.33 26.07 6.49
N ASP A 131 -15.09 27.09 5.68
CA ASP A 131 -15.42 27.09 4.25
C ASP A 131 -14.66 26.00 3.49
N THR A 132 -13.40 25.78 3.85
CA THR A 132 -12.57 24.69 3.28
C THR A 132 -13.15 23.33 3.62
N LEU A 133 -13.52 23.11 4.87
CA LEU A 133 -14.16 21.88 5.33
C LEU A 133 -15.49 21.62 4.59
N GLN A 134 -16.33 22.64 4.47
CA GLN A 134 -17.59 22.55 3.76
C GLN A 134 -17.42 22.23 2.28
N ASN A 135 -16.45 22.86 1.61
CA ASN A 135 -16.15 22.58 0.21
C ASN A 135 -15.66 21.12 0.00
N TRP A 136 -14.86 20.61 0.94
CA TRP A 136 -14.43 19.21 0.89
C TRP A 136 -15.57 18.22 1.12
N GLU A 137 -16.44 18.46 2.13
CA GLU A 137 -17.59 17.60 2.42
C GLU A 137 -18.63 17.60 1.27
N GLN A 138 -18.74 18.70 0.56
CA GLN A 138 -19.64 18.85 -0.59
C GLN A 138 -19.00 18.39 -1.92
N GLY A 139 -17.72 17.98 -1.89
CA GLY A 139 -16.98 17.55 -3.08
C GLY A 139 -16.68 18.65 -4.09
N ARG A 140 -16.80 19.92 -3.71
CA ARG A 140 -16.46 21.06 -4.58
C ARG A 140 -14.97 21.16 -4.83
N ASN A 141 -14.17 20.87 -3.80
CA ASN A 141 -12.72 20.80 -3.84
C ASN A 141 -12.24 19.50 -3.20
N GLN A 142 -11.02 19.11 -3.53
CA GLN A 142 -10.37 17.94 -2.94
C GLN A 142 -9.25 18.40 -2.00
N PRO A 143 -9.10 17.78 -0.82
CA PRO A 143 -7.95 18.05 0.04
C PRO A 143 -6.65 17.69 -0.69
N ASP A 144 -5.65 18.54 -0.54
CA ASP A 144 -4.30 18.29 -1.03
C ASP A 144 -3.62 17.11 -0.29
N PRO A 145 -2.45 16.65 -0.71
CA PRO A 145 -1.77 15.52 -0.08
C PRO A 145 -1.47 15.73 1.42
N ALA A 146 -1.14 16.96 1.84
CA ALA A 146 -0.86 17.28 3.25
C ALA A 146 -2.14 17.24 4.08
N ALA A 147 -3.21 17.85 3.57
CA ALA A 147 -4.52 17.78 4.19
C ALA A 147 -5.06 16.34 4.28
N ARG A 148 -4.86 15.50 3.26
CA ARG A 148 -5.24 14.07 3.34
C ARG A 148 -4.50 13.33 4.45
N LEU A 149 -3.21 13.61 4.61
CA LEU A 149 -2.42 13.04 5.70
C LEU A 149 -2.96 13.50 7.07
N LEU A 150 -3.19 14.81 7.23
CA LEU A 150 -3.78 15.36 8.46
C LEU A 150 -5.14 14.72 8.77
N LEU A 151 -6.05 14.66 7.79
CA LEU A 151 -7.35 14.03 7.95
C LEU A 151 -7.23 12.53 8.31
N LYS A 152 -6.22 11.85 7.80
CA LYS A 152 -5.95 10.45 8.18
C LYS A 152 -5.46 10.32 9.62
N VAL A 153 -4.64 11.28 10.09
CA VAL A 153 -4.21 11.33 11.50
C VAL A 153 -5.40 11.64 12.41
N ILE A 154 -6.28 12.59 12.03
CA ILE A 154 -7.52 12.89 12.76
C ILE A 154 -8.43 11.66 12.84
N GLU A 155 -8.55 10.88 11.75
CA GLU A 155 -9.37 9.66 11.75
C GLU A 155 -8.88 8.60 12.73
N LEU A 156 -7.55 8.46 12.86
CA LEU A 156 -6.91 7.42 13.67
C LEU A 156 -6.62 7.88 15.11
N HIS A 157 -6.20 9.13 15.27
CA HIS A 157 -5.68 9.71 16.49
C HIS A 157 -6.12 11.17 16.66
N PRO A 158 -7.44 11.45 16.80
CA PRO A 158 -7.95 12.82 16.88
C PRO A 158 -7.40 13.58 18.10
N GLU A 159 -7.12 12.87 19.19
CA GLU A 159 -6.54 13.44 20.42
C GLU A 159 -5.15 14.02 20.22
N VAL A 160 -4.34 13.42 19.35
CA VAL A 160 -2.98 13.90 19.05
C VAL A 160 -3.03 15.25 18.37
N VAL A 161 -3.86 15.39 17.34
CA VAL A 161 -3.97 16.66 16.60
C VAL A 161 -4.55 17.76 17.48
N ALA A 162 -5.61 17.45 18.23
CA ALA A 162 -6.20 18.41 19.16
C ALA A 162 -5.20 18.83 20.25
N GLY A 163 -4.38 17.90 20.77
CA GLY A 163 -3.34 18.17 21.76
C GLY A 163 -2.23 19.09 21.24
N VAL A 164 -1.78 18.88 20.01
CA VAL A 164 -0.79 19.77 19.35
C VAL A 164 -1.32 21.21 19.26
N LEU A 165 -2.57 21.38 18.82
CA LEU A 165 -3.19 22.69 18.69
C LEU A 165 -3.46 23.36 20.03
N ALA A 166 -3.74 22.58 21.08
CA ALA A 166 -3.92 23.11 22.45
C ALA A 166 -2.59 23.43 23.16
N GLY A 167 -1.43 23.16 22.53
CA GLY A 167 -0.11 23.34 23.14
C GLY A 167 0.16 22.36 24.31
N ALA A 168 -0.48 21.19 24.31
CA ALA A 168 -0.42 20.21 25.39
C ALA A 168 0.64 19.10 25.16
N ILE A 169 1.51 19.28 24.14
CA ILE A 169 2.62 18.37 23.82
C ILE A 169 3.92 19.12 23.82
#